data_5837e409a3544910f9e4fa37bd38ecec
#
_entry.id   5837e409a3544910f9e4fa37bd38ecec
#
_cell.length_a   1.000
_cell.length_b   1.000
_cell.length_c   1.000
_cell.angle_alpha   90.00
_cell.angle_beta   90.00
_cell.angle_gamma   90.00
#
_symmetry.space_group_name_H-M   'P 1'
#
loop_
_entity.id
_entity.type
_entity.pdbx_description
1 polymer ?
#
loop_
_entity_poly.entity_id
_entity_poly.type
_entity_poly.pdbx_seq_one_letter_code
_entity_poly.pdbx_strand_id
1 'polypeptide(L)'
;SIKTVMQQNPSIAEGDAFMLNSPYNGGTHLPDVTVVTPVFVAGEPAYWLGSRGHHADIGGRTPGSAPPDSRHIDEEGVLIDNVQLVRAGTLCEAAAIDVLSSGRYPCRNISQNMADLKAQIAANETGRREILRMVDSYGAAAVTAYMGHVQDNAEQSVRAVIAGLKDGSFVYPMDTGQQIKVTLKIDHAAGRACVDFTGTSAQHPGNYNAPFAVSRAVVLYVFRMMVGKNIPLNEGCLKPLDIIVPENSMLNPAYPAAVIAGNTEVSQAACNALIGALGIMAGSQGTMNNFIWGNAEFQNYETIAGGTGAGPGFDGCDAVQTHMTNTKMTDPEILESRFPVRLRSFAIRRGSGGAGAYRGGHGALRRLEFLTDVTVTTLCSHRTIPPFGAAGGGAGATGENWAELPDGRQVALQGNDEIDLPAGSIFGLATPGGGGWGAG
;
A
#
# COMPACT_ATOMS: atom_id res chain seq x y z
N SER A 1 9.97 -9.85 5.59
CA SER A 1 11.04 -10.14 4.62
C SER A 1 12.38 -10.50 5.31
N ILE A 2 13.00 -9.59 6.11
CA ILE A 2 14.32 -9.87 6.71
C ILE A 2 14.28 -11.12 7.60
N LYS A 3 13.31 -11.23 8.51
CA LYS A 3 13.16 -12.41 9.40
C LYS A 3 13.00 -13.72 8.61
N THR A 4 12.28 -13.69 7.50
CA THR A 4 12.11 -14.84 6.59
C THR A 4 13.45 -15.29 6.02
N VAL A 5 14.23 -14.33 5.49
CA VAL A 5 15.57 -14.64 4.94
C VAL A 5 16.50 -15.22 6.00
N MET A 6 16.52 -14.63 7.21
CA MET A 6 17.32 -15.13 8.34
C MET A 6 16.95 -16.57 8.73
N GLN A 7 15.65 -16.88 8.79
CA GLN A 7 15.17 -18.20 9.21
C GLN A 7 15.40 -19.27 8.16
N GLN A 8 15.26 -18.92 6.89
CA GLN A 8 15.38 -19.88 5.78
C GLN A 8 16.80 -20.07 5.27
N ASN A 9 17.74 -19.18 5.65
CA ASN A 9 19.14 -19.26 5.23
C ASN A 9 20.11 -19.27 6.44
N PRO A 10 20.13 -20.36 7.22
CA PRO A 10 20.98 -20.44 8.42
C PRO A 10 22.49 -20.39 8.12
N SER A 11 22.89 -20.69 6.87
CA SER A 11 24.28 -20.69 6.43
C SER A 11 24.63 -19.50 5.52
N ILE A 12 23.93 -18.36 5.71
CA ILE A 12 24.20 -17.15 4.92
C ILE A 12 25.65 -16.67 5.12
N ALA A 13 26.31 -16.30 4.03
CA ALA A 13 27.70 -15.85 4.03
C ALA A 13 27.82 -14.36 3.72
N GLU A 14 28.99 -13.79 4.03
CA GLU A 14 29.30 -12.41 3.65
C GLU A 14 29.27 -12.25 2.12
N GLY A 15 28.63 -11.21 1.65
CA GLY A 15 28.43 -10.93 0.23
C GLY A 15 27.23 -11.63 -0.39
N ASP A 16 26.44 -12.39 0.38
CA ASP A 16 25.16 -12.93 -0.09
C ASP A 16 24.05 -11.88 -0.08
N ALA A 17 23.08 -12.02 -0.98
CA ALA A 17 21.82 -11.30 -0.93
C ALA A 17 20.70 -12.18 -1.48
N PHE A 18 19.50 -11.99 -0.94
CA PHE A 18 18.31 -12.75 -1.28
C PHE A 18 17.20 -11.82 -1.74
N MET A 19 16.36 -12.27 -2.68
CA MET A 19 15.18 -11.55 -3.11
C MET A 19 13.91 -12.34 -2.81
N LEU A 20 12.82 -11.63 -2.48
CA LEU A 20 11.51 -12.20 -2.25
C LEU A 20 10.40 -11.16 -2.49
N ASN A 21 9.21 -11.66 -2.86
CA ASN A 21 7.98 -10.87 -2.92
C ASN A 21 6.77 -11.63 -2.35
N SER A 22 6.92 -12.91 -1.97
CA SER A 22 5.82 -13.78 -1.54
C SER A 22 4.97 -13.15 -0.44
N PRO A 23 3.68 -12.88 -0.68
CA PRO A 23 2.77 -12.30 0.32
C PRO A 23 2.56 -13.19 1.53
N TYR A 24 2.76 -14.49 1.37
CA TYR A 24 2.59 -15.50 2.42
C TYR A 24 3.86 -15.75 3.21
N ASN A 25 4.99 -15.19 2.75
CA ASN A 25 6.30 -15.40 3.35
C ASN A 25 7.12 -14.10 3.43
N GLY A 26 6.57 -13.09 4.08
CA GLY A 26 7.25 -11.83 4.41
C GLY A 26 7.20 -10.74 3.34
N GLY A 27 6.57 -10.96 2.19
CA GLY A 27 6.24 -9.94 1.20
C GLY A 27 4.88 -9.29 1.46
N THR A 28 4.43 -8.47 0.51
CA THR A 28 3.13 -7.78 0.54
C THR A 28 2.30 -8.09 -0.70
N HIS A 29 2.66 -7.59 -1.87
CA HIS A 29 2.11 -7.97 -3.17
C HIS A 29 3.26 -8.17 -4.15
N LEU A 30 3.02 -8.89 -5.23
CA LEU A 30 4.11 -9.39 -6.08
C LEU A 30 5.01 -8.31 -6.70
N PRO A 31 4.49 -7.13 -7.14
CA PRO A 31 5.35 -6.07 -7.66
C PRO A 31 6.37 -5.51 -6.66
N ASP A 32 6.14 -5.65 -5.35
CA ASP A 32 7.04 -5.16 -4.30
C ASP A 32 8.16 -6.17 -4.02
N VAL A 33 9.14 -6.24 -4.90
CA VAL A 33 10.32 -7.11 -4.69
C VAL A 33 11.23 -6.52 -3.63
N THR A 34 11.58 -7.34 -2.64
CA THR A 34 12.50 -6.97 -1.55
C THR A 34 13.82 -7.70 -1.73
N VAL A 35 14.94 -6.95 -1.71
CA VAL A 35 16.30 -7.51 -1.65
C VAL A 35 16.83 -7.35 -0.24
N VAL A 36 17.27 -8.45 0.36
CA VAL A 36 17.80 -8.51 1.74
C VAL A 36 19.27 -8.88 1.70
N THR A 37 20.11 -8.11 2.40
CA THR A 37 21.57 -8.27 2.46
C THR A 37 22.03 -8.26 3.91
N PRO A 38 22.79 -9.27 4.39
CA PRO A 38 23.42 -9.23 5.70
C PRO A 38 24.62 -8.28 5.72
N VAL A 39 24.88 -7.70 6.88
CA VAL A 39 26.09 -6.92 7.16
C VAL A 39 26.88 -7.64 8.22
N PHE A 40 28.06 -8.09 7.84
CA PHE A 40 28.97 -8.83 8.72
C PHE A 40 29.88 -7.88 9.47
N VAL A 41 30.07 -8.16 10.77
CA VAL A 41 31.04 -7.49 11.65
C VAL A 41 31.79 -8.58 12.39
N ALA A 42 33.11 -8.55 12.30
CA ALA A 42 34.00 -9.57 12.91
C ALA A 42 33.65 -11.02 12.50
N GLY A 43 33.19 -11.23 11.27
CA GLY A 43 32.87 -12.55 10.72
C GLY A 43 31.47 -13.07 11.02
N GLU A 44 30.62 -12.29 11.75
CA GLU A 44 29.26 -12.66 12.09
C GLU A 44 28.23 -11.69 11.50
N PRO A 45 27.03 -12.16 11.10
CA PRO A 45 25.98 -11.29 10.58
C PRO A 45 25.38 -10.44 11.71
N ALA A 46 25.81 -9.18 11.81
CA ALA A 46 25.42 -8.26 12.89
C ALA A 46 24.20 -7.39 12.55
N TYR A 47 24.06 -6.99 11.29
CA TYR A 47 22.96 -6.14 10.84
C TYR A 47 22.39 -6.67 9.52
N TRP A 48 21.22 -6.14 9.16
CA TRP A 48 20.51 -6.54 7.95
C TRP A 48 19.97 -5.33 7.24
N LEU A 49 20.11 -5.32 5.93
CA LEU A 49 19.57 -4.29 5.04
C LEU A 49 18.48 -4.88 4.19
N GLY A 50 17.43 -4.11 3.97
CA GLY A 50 16.36 -4.45 3.05
C GLY A 50 16.03 -3.25 2.19
N SER A 51 16.07 -3.42 0.88
CA SER A 51 15.51 -2.47 -0.08
C SER A 51 14.29 -3.09 -0.73
N ARG A 52 13.19 -2.32 -0.82
CA ARG A 52 11.97 -2.72 -1.50
C ARG A 52 11.75 -1.80 -2.68
N GLY A 53 11.63 -2.37 -3.87
CA GLY A 53 11.30 -1.69 -5.10
C GLY A 53 9.96 -2.17 -5.63
N HIS A 54 9.10 -1.24 -6.07
CA HIS A 54 7.90 -1.58 -6.82
C HIS A 54 8.30 -1.73 -8.29
N HIS A 55 8.31 -2.96 -8.80
CA HIS A 55 8.59 -3.24 -10.21
C HIS A 55 7.37 -2.88 -11.05
N ALA A 56 7.58 -2.20 -12.16
CA ALA A 56 6.49 -1.76 -13.04
C ALA A 56 5.69 -2.92 -13.65
N ASP A 57 6.35 -4.08 -13.85
CA ASP A 57 5.73 -5.33 -14.27
C ASP A 57 6.50 -6.50 -13.68
N ILE A 58 5.83 -7.40 -13.02
CA ILE A 58 6.38 -8.66 -12.49
C ILE A 58 5.69 -9.88 -13.13
N GLY A 59 5.14 -9.71 -14.33
CA GLY A 59 4.32 -10.71 -15.00
C GLY A 59 2.83 -10.58 -14.67
N GLY A 60 2.14 -11.68 -14.64
CA GLY A 60 0.69 -11.67 -14.41
C GLY A 60 -0.13 -11.57 -15.68
N ARG A 61 -1.44 -11.78 -15.55
CA ARG A 61 -2.37 -11.86 -16.68
C ARG A 61 -2.47 -10.54 -17.45
N THR A 62 -2.48 -9.43 -16.74
CA THR A 62 -2.55 -8.08 -17.32
C THR A 62 -1.22 -7.35 -17.21
N PRO A 63 -0.89 -6.43 -18.14
CA PRO A 63 0.23 -5.51 -17.98
C PRO A 63 0.13 -4.76 -16.64
N GLY A 64 1.29 -4.51 -16.00
CA GLY A 64 1.35 -3.87 -14.68
C GLY A 64 1.01 -4.77 -13.51
N SER A 65 0.83 -6.07 -13.75
CA SER A 65 0.62 -7.07 -12.68
C SER A 65 -0.58 -6.77 -11.76
N ALA A 66 -1.63 -6.14 -12.31
CA ALA A 66 -2.79 -5.68 -11.55
C ALA A 66 -4.13 -6.08 -12.22
N PRO A 67 -4.41 -7.38 -12.40
CA PRO A 67 -5.68 -7.83 -12.94
C PRO A 67 -6.83 -7.46 -11.98
N PRO A 68 -7.95 -6.87 -12.49
CA PRO A 68 -9.02 -6.37 -11.63
C PRO A 68 -9.84 -7.49 -10.97
N ASP A 69 -9.81 -8.69 -11.54
CA ASP A 69 -10.65 -9.83 -11.18
C ASP A 69 -9.88 -11.11 -10.86
N SER A 70 -8.58 -11.00 -10.51
CA SER A 70 -7.75 -12.15 -10.15
C SER A 70 -8.31 -12.92 -8.95
N ARG A 71 -8.14 -14.25 -8.98
CA ARG A 71 -8.57 -15.18 -7.92
C ARG A 71 -7.41 -15.98 -7.34
N HIS A 72 -6.35 -16.11 -8.11
CA HIS A 72 -5.16 -16.86 -7.77
C HIS A 72 -3.93 -15.98 -7.92
N ILE A 73 -3.00 -16.11 -7.01
CA ILE A 73 -1.78 -15.29 -6.98
C ILE A 73 -0.97 -15.37 -8.30
N ASP A 74 -0.97 -16.50 -8.98
CA ASP A 74 -0.28 -16.69 -10.26
C ASP A 74 -0.81 -15.78 -11.37
N GLU A 75 -2.05 -15.30 -11.25
CA GLU A 75 -2.63 -14.35 -12.20
C GLU A 75 -2.03 -12.94 -12.02
N GLU A 76 -1.46 -12.65 -10.84
CA GLU A 76 -0.92 -11.35 -10.46
C GLU A 76 0.57 -11.21 -10.77
N GLY A 77 1.29 -12.30 -11.03
CA GLY A 77 2.69 -12.23 -11.42
C GLY A 77 3.54 -13.42 -10.98
N VAL A 78 4.85 -13.24 -11.10
CA VAL A 78 5.84 -14.22 -10.69
C VAL A 78 6.03 -14.15 -9.18
N LEU A 79 5.80 -15.27 -8.50
CA LEU A 79 6.05 -15.41 -7.07
C LEU A 79 7.50 -15.77 -6.82
N ILE A 80 8.20 -14.91 -6.08
CA ILE A 80 9.60 -15.07 -5.70
C ILE A 80 9.65 -15.37 -4.20
N ASP A 81 10.12 -16.55 -3.84
CA ASP A 81 10.19 -16.96 -2.45
C ASP A 81 11.63 -17.29 -2.04
N ASN A 82 12.29 -16.32 -1.41
CA ASN A 82 13.63 -16.45 -0.82
C ASN A 82 14.70 -16.96 -1.80
N VAL A 83 14.83 -16.33 -2.97
CA VAL A 83 15.79 -16.70 -4.01
C VAL A 83 17.14 -16.01 -3.78
N GLN A 84 18.23 -16.75 -3.82
CA GLN A 84 19.58 -16.18 -3.72
C GLN A 84 19.90 -15.37 -4.96
N LEU A 85 19.98 -14.04 -4.81
CA LEU A 85 20.25 -13.08 -5.88
C LEU A 85 21.75 -12.80 -6.05
N VAL A 86 22.49 -12.77 -4.95
CA VAL A 86 23.96 -12.59 -4.94
C VAL A 86 24.57 -13.69 -4.08
N ARG A 87 25.66 -14.29 -4.55
CA ARG A 87 26.43 -15.30 -3.84
C ARG A 87 27.87 -14.85 -3.71
N ALA A 88 28.34 -14.64 -2.49
CA ALA A 88 29.72 -14.21 -2.19
C ALA A 88 30.17 -13.03 -3.09
N GLY A 89 29.32 -12.01 -3.23
CA GLY A 89 29.59 -10.82 -4.03
C GLY A 89 29.35 -10.98 -5.54
N THR A 90 28.98 -12.15 -6.02
CA THR A 90 28.72 -12.41 -7.45
C THR A 90 27.21 -12.49 -7.72
N LEU A 91 26.70 -11.69 -8.66
CA LEU A 91 25.29 -11.70 -9.08
C LEU A 91 24.94 -13.05 -9.73
N CYS A 92 23.92 -13.70 -9.23
CA CYS A 92 23.33 -14.93 -9.79
C CYS A 92 22.35 -14.60 -10.94
N GLU A 93 22.86 -13.93 -11.99
CA GLU A 93 22.04 -13.34 -13.05
C GLU A 93 21.16 -14.37 -13.76
N ALA A 94 21.71 -15.53 -14.12
CA ALA A 94 20.95 -16.60 -14.79
C ALA A 94 19.79 -17.09 -13.92
N ALA A 95 20.03 -17.36 -12.63
CA ALA A 95 18.99 -17.80 -11.70
C ALA A 95 17.88 -16.74 -11.51
N ALA A 96 18.24 -15.46 -11.47
CA ALA A 96 17.28 -14.38 -11.40
C ALA A 96 16.41 -14.30 -12.67
N ILE A 97 17.02 -14.41 -13.85
CA ILE A 97 16.32 -14.44 -15.14
C ILE A 97 15.39 -15.65 -15.23
N ASP A 98 15.86 -16.83 -14.82
CA ASP A 98 15.05 -18.06 -14.83
C ASP A 98 13.80 -17.91 -13.97
N VAL A 99 13.93 -17.33 -12.78
CA VAL A 99 12.77 -17.06 -11.90
C VAL A 99 11.82 -16.05 -12.53
N LEU A 100 12.32 -14.91 -13.03
CA LEU A 100 11.51 -13.86 -13.67
C LEU A 100 10.80 -14.33 -14.95
N SER A 101 11.39 -15.34 -15.61
CA SER A 101 10.84 -15.97 -16.82
C SER A 101 9.91 -17.15 -16.50
N SER A 102 9.73 -17.49 -15.24
CA SER A 102 8.97 -18.65 -14.80
C SER A 102 7.47 -18.37 -14.66
N GLY A 103 6.72 -19.45 -14.39
CA GLY A 103 5.29 -19.35 -14.10
C GLY A 103 4.41 -19.26 -15.34
N ARG A 104 3.11 -19.16 -15.11
CA ARG A 104 2.08 -19.11 -16.17
C ARG A 104 2.13 -17.81 -16.96
N TYR A 105 2.46 -16.72 -16.29
CA TYR A 105 2.49 -15.36 -16.84
C TYR A 105 3.81 -14.68 -16.44
N PRO A 106 4.92 -14.93 -17.17
CA PRO A 106 6.25 -14.41 -16.84
C PRO A 106 6.35 -12.89 -16.96
N CYS A 107 7.40 -12.32 -16.41
CA CYS A 107 7.73 -10.90 -16.56
C CYS A 107 7.88 -10.52 -18.03
N ARG A 108 7.30 -9.38 -18.43
CA ARG A 108 7.33 -8.90 -19.82
C ARG A 108 8.61 -8.18 -20.18
N ASN A 109 9.23 -7.50 -19.21
CA ASN A 109 10.46 -6.71 -19.40
C ASN A 109 11.54 -7.10 -18.40
N ILE A 110 12.15 -8.26 -18.64
CA ILE A 110 13.20 -8.82 -17.77
C ILE A 110 14.41 -7.88 -17.67
N SER A 111 14.75 -7.15 -18.74
CA SER A 111 15.88 -6.20 -18.71
C SER A 111 15.63 -5.06 -17.70
N GLN A 112 14.41 -4.55 -17.61
CA GLN A 112 14.03 -3.55 -16.63
C GLN A 112 14.04 -4.15 -15.21
N ASN A 113 13.45 -5.33 -15.02
CA ASN A 113 13.47 -6.00 -13.71
C ASN A 113 14.90 -6.23 -13.21
N MET A 114 15.81 -6.65 -14.09
CA MET A 114 17.22 -6.84 -13.74
C MET A 114 17.93 -5.51 -13.42
N ALA A 115 17.59 -4.42 -14.12
CA ALA A 115 18.11 -3.10 -13.79
C ALA A 115 17.63 -2.63 -12.41
N ASP A 116 16.37 -2.84 -12.09
CA ASP A 116 15.78 -2.50 -10.79
C ASP A 116 16.41 -3.34 -9.66
N LEU A 117 16.61 -4.66 -9.86
CA LEU A 117 17.32 -5.51 -8.90
C LEU A 117 18.76 -5.06 -8.67
N LYS A 118 19.50 -4.69 -9.73
CA LYS A 118 20.87 -4.15 -9.63
C LYS A 118 20.86 -2.82 -8.84
N ALA A 119 19.87 -1.97 -9.03
CA ALA A 119 19.71 -0.72 -8.26
C ALA A 119 19.43 -1.01 -6.77
N GLN A 120 18.59 -2.01 -6.46
CA GLN A 120 18.32 -2.44 -5.08
C GLN A 120 19.58 -3.01 -4.39
N ILE A 121 20.39 -3.82 -5.10
CA ILE A 121 21.68 -4.31 -4.61
C ILE A 121 22.61 -3.13 -4.32
N ALA A 122 22.69 -2.15 -5.23
CA ALA A 122 23.53 -0.95 -5.04
C ALA A 122 23.10 -0.10 -3.86
N ALA A 123 21.77 0.02 -3.62
CA ALA A 123 21.23 0.70 -2.46
C ALA A 123 21.63 -0.01 -1.15
N ASN A 124 21.50 -1.33 -1.09
CA ASN A 124 21.93 -2.13 0.06
C ASN A 124 23.45 -2.04 0.28
N GLU A 125 24.26 -2.07 -0.78
CA GLU A 125 25.71 -1.93 -0.66
C GLU A 125 26.11 -0.54 -0.11
N THR A 126 25.40 0.52 -0.51
CA THR A 126 25.58 1.85 0.06
C THR A 126 25.24 1.86 1.56
N GLY A 127 24.11 1.26 1.93
CA GLY A 127 23.72 1.12 3.34
C GLY A 127 24.71 0.29 4.15
N ARG A 128 25.26 -0.80 3.58
CA ARG A 128 26.29 -1.63 4.21
C ARG A 128 27.55 -0.81 4.55
N ARG A 129 28.04 -0.04 3.58
CA ARG A 129 29.22 0.83 3.78
C ARG A 129 28.99 1.87 4.86
N GLU A 130 27.82 2.48 4.90
CA GLU A 130 27.48 3.46 5.92
C GLU A 130 27.37 2.85 7.32
N ILE A 131 26.77 1.66 7.47
CA ILE A 131 26.73 0.94 8.76
C ILE A 131 28.15 0.59 9.21
N LEU A 132 28.99 0.04 8.34
CA LEU A 132 30.37 -0.28 8.68
C LEU A 132 31.19 0.96 9.05
N ARG A 133 30.99 2.08 8.36
CA ARG A 133 31.62 3.37 8.72
C ARG A 133 31.20 3.83 10.12
N MET A 134 29.92 3.66 10.50
CA MET A 134 29.47 3.96 11.86
C MET A 134 30.10 3.00 12.90
N VAL A 135 30.18 1.71 12.57
CA VAL A 135 30.83 0.70 13.42
C VAL A 135 32.31 1.02 13.63
N ASP A 136 33.03 1.40 12.57
CA ASP A 136 34.44 1.79 12.67
C ASP A 136 34.64 3.06 13.53
N SER A 137 33.70 4.03 13.42
CA SER A 137 33.80 5.31 14.12
C SER A 137 33.39 5.21 15.62
N TYR A 138 32.41 4.40 15.95
CA TYR A 138 31.77 4.37 17.27
C TYR A 138 31.83 3.01 17.97
N GLY A 139 32.23 1.96 17.25
CA GLY A 139 32.18 0.58 17.73
C GLY A 139 30.80 -0.07 17.59
N ALA A 140 30.75 -1.38 17.29
CA ALA A 140 29.52 -2.13 17.06
C ALA A 140 28.55 -2.08 18.26
N ALA A 141 29.08 -2.14 19.49
CA ALA A 141 28.26 -2.07 20.70
C ALA A 141 27.48 -0.74 20.81
N ALA A 142 28.13 0.40 20.50
CA ALA A 142 27.47 1.69 20.53
C ALA A 142 26.40 1.80 19.43
N VAL A 143 26.71 1.39 18.19
CA VAL A 143 25.75 1.41 17.07
C VAL A 143 24.50 0.58 17.42
N THR A 144 24.68 -0.64 17.93
CA THR A 144 23.58 -1.52 18.33
C THR A 144 22.76 -0.92 19.47
N ALA A 145 23.41 -0.34 20.47
CA ALA A 145 22.72 0.33 21.60
C ALA A 145 21.85 1.50 21.10
N TYR A 146 22.37 2.35 20.21
CA TYR A 146 21.60 3.46 19.63
C TYR A 146 20.43 3.02 18.75
N MET A 147 20.57 1.93 17.99
CA MET A 147 19.44 1.32 17.27
C MET A 147 18.33 0.89 18.27
N GLY A 148 18.70 0.34 19.43
CA GLY A 148 17.77 0.05 20.54
C GLY A 148 17.11 1.31 21.07
N HIS A 149 17.87 2.36 21.39
CA HIS A 149 17.36 3.63 21.91
C HIS A 149 16.37 4.31 20.95
N VAL A 150 16.60 4.23 19.64
CA VAL A 150 15.66 4.74 18.62
C VAL A 150 14.32 3.97 18.70
N GLN A 151 14.35 2.65 18.89
CA GLN A 151 13.13 1.87 19.08
C GLN A 151 12.44 2.18 20.42
N ASP A 152 13.20 2.33 21.49
CA ASP A 152 12.65 2.64 22.82
C ASP A 152 11.97 4.02 22.84
N ASN A 153 12.57 5.01 22.16
CA ASN A 153 11.94 6.32 21.97
C ASN A 153 10.62 6.24 21.21
N ALA A 154 10.57 5.41 20.15
CA ALA A 154 9.35 5.19 19.38
C ALA A 154 8.28 4.47 20.23
N GLU A 155 8.66 3.45 20.99
CA GLU A 155 7.76 2.75 21.92
C GLU A 155 7.17 3.71 22.95
N GLN A 156 8.00 4.51 23.63
CA GLN A 156 7.53 5.47 24.63
C GLN A 156 6.58 6.52 24.01
N SER A 157 6.87 6.95 22.79
CA SER A 157 6.02 7.89 22.08
C SER A 157 4.63 7.31 21.79
N VAL A 158 4.54 6.04 21.41
CA VAL A 158 3.27 5.35 21.19
C VAL A 158 2.56 5.07 22.53
N ARG A 159 3.27 4.70 23.60
CA ARG A 159 2.68 4.57 24.94
C ARG A 159 2.05 5.87 25.43
N ALA A 160 2.67 7.03 25.14
CA ALA A 160 2.09 8.33 25.45
C ALA A 160 0.78 8.60 24.70
N VAL A 161 0.68 8.13 23.44
CA VAL A 161 -0.58 8.16 22.67
C VAL A 161 -1.63 7.25 23.33
N ILE A 162 -1.27 6.01 23.64
CA ILE A 162 -2.17 5.02 24.24
C ILE A 162 -2.78 5.53 25.55
N ALA A 163 -2.02 6.29 26.35
CA ALA A 163 -2.51 6.84 27.63
C ALA A 163 -3.75 7.75 27.47
N GLY A 164 -3.95 8.37 26.30
CA GLY A 164 -5.11 9.21 25.99
C GLY A 164 -6.26 8.47 25.27
N LEU A 165 -6.07 7.21 24.88
CA LEU A 165 -7.06 6.45 24.12
C LEU A 165 -8.09 5.78 25.05
N LYS A 166 -9.19 5.34 24.43
CA LYS A 166 -10.25 4.55 25.08
C LYS A 166 -10.54 3.31 24.26
N ASP A 167 -11.19 2.34 24.89
CA ASP A 167 -11.78 1.21 24.19
C ASP A 167 -12.71 1.68 23.07
N GLY A 168 -12.71 0.99 21.96
CA GLY A 168 -13.56 1.32 20.83
C GLY A 168 -13.79 0.13 19.91
N SER A 169 -14.76 0.23 19.06
CA SER A 169 -15.03 -0.77 18.02
C SER A 169 -15.69 -0.12 16.82
N PHE A 170 -15.37 -0.62 15.64
CA PHE A 170 -15.95 -0.14 14.39
C PHE A 170 -16.12 -1.29 13.39
N VAL A 171 -17.18 -1.24 12.61
CA VAL A 171 -17.43 -2.13 11.48
C VAL A 171 -17.41 -1.27 10.22
N TYR A 172 -16.48 -1.52 9.35
CA TYR A 172 -16.29 -0.80 8.09
C TYR A 172 -16.79 -1.65 6.93
N PRO A 173 -17.93 -1.30 6.30
CA PRO A 173 -18.46 -2.00 5.15
C PRO A 173 -17.69 -1.62 3.87
N MET A 174 -17.54 -2.56 2.94
CA MET A 174 -16.88 -2.38 1.65
C MET A 174 -17.87 -2.59 0.50
N ASP A 175 -17.66 -1.91 -0.62
CA ASP A 175 -18.50 -2.01 -1.82
C ASP A 175 -18.65 -3.45 -2.34
N THR A 176 -17.66 -4.30 -2.08
CA THR A 176 -17.63 -5.73 -2.44
C THR A 176 -18.49 -6.62 -1.54
N GLY A 177 -19.18 -6.03 -0.54
CA GLY A 177 -20.06 -6.74 0.40
C GLY A 177 -19.33 -7.33 1.61
N GLN A 178 -17.99 -7.25 1.68
CA GLN A 178 -17.21 -7.61 2.85
C GLN A 178 -17.23 -6.50 3.89
N GLN A 179 -16.74 -6.83 5.09
CA GLN A 179 -16.53 -5.87 6.17
C GLN A 179 -15.21 -6.09 6.88
N ILE A 180 -14.62 -5.01 7.36
CA ILE A 180 -13.50 -5.03 8.29
C ILE A 180 -14.04 -4.63 9.66
N LYS A 181 -13.88 -5.49 10.65
CA LYS A 181 -14.22 -5.19 12.04
C LYS A 181 -12.95 -4.98 12.85
N VAL A 182 -12.92 -3.89 13.62
CA VAL A 182 -11.84 -3.59 14.56
C VAL A 182 -12.41 -3.42 15.95
N THR A 183 -11.79 -4.07 16.93
CA THR A 183 -12.03 -3.84 18.36
C THR A 183 -10.72 -3.40 18.98
N LEU A 184 -10.74 -2.26 19.65
CA LEU A 184 -9.60 -1.71 20.37
C LEU A 184 -9.83 -1.90 21.87
N LYS A 185 -8.84 -2.46 22.56
CA LYS A 185 -8.81 -2.60 24.01
C LYS A 185 -7.56 -1.93 24.57
N ILE A 186 -7.74 -1.05 25.56
CA ILE A 186 -6.66 -0.29 26.17
C ILE A 186 -6.38 -0.81 27.56
N ASP A 187 -5.14 -1.19 27.81
CA ASP A 187 -4.62 -1.47 29.13
C ASP A 187 -3.78 -0.28 29.60
N HIS A 188 -4.42 0.63 30.32
CA HIS A 188 -3.75 1.82 30.86
C HIS A 188 -2.68 1.47 31.90
N ALA A 189 -2.86 0.38 32.65
CA ALA A 189 -1.89 -0.02 33.69
C ALA A 189 -0.58 -0.53 33.07
N ALA A 190 -0.69 -1.30 31.97
CA ALA A 190 0.46 -1.78 31.22
C ALA A 190 0.95 -0.79 30.15
N GLY A 191 0.17 0.28 29.83
CA GLY A 191 0.43 1.20 28.73
C GLY A 191 0.43 0.50 27.37
N ARG A 192 -0.50 -0.44 27.15
CA ARG A 192 -0.62 -1.27 25.95
C ARG A 192 -2.00 -1.14 25.32
N ALA A 193 -2.07 -1.44 24.03
CA ALA A 193 -3.33 -1.55 23.32
C ALA A 193 -3.38 -2.86 22.54
N CYS A 194 -4.55 -3.50 22.53
CA CYS A 194 -4.84 -4.63 21.65
C CYS A 194 -5.73 -4.16 20.52
N VAL A 195 -5.28 -4.39 19.29
CA VAL A 195 -6.03 -4.15 18.04
C VAL A 195 -6.46 -5.50 17.51
N ASP A 196 -7.75 -5.80 17.66
CA ASP A 196 -8.33 -7.10 17.31
C ASP A 196 -9.25 -6.96 16.10
N PHE A 197 -8.90 -7.65 15.01
CA PHE A 197 -9.67 -7.71 13.77
C PHE A 197 -10.64 -8.90 13.72
N THR A 198 -10.90 -9.58 14.83
CA THR A 198 -11.86 -10.69 14.90
C THR A 198 -13.26 -10.24 14.52
N GLY A 199 -13.88 -10.97 13.60
CA GLY A 199 -15.17 -10.61 12.99
C GLY A 199 -15.05 -9.88 11.65
N THR A 200 -13.84 -9.66 11.16
CA THR A 200 -13.58 -9.31 9.77
C THR A 200 -14.00 -10.47 8.86
N SER A 201 -14.49 -10.16 7.66
CA SER A 201 -14.92 -11.16 6.67
C SER A 201 -13.82 -12.17 6.36
N ALA A 202 -14.27 -13.40 6.03
CA ALA A 202 -13.38 -14.45 5.54
C ALA A 202 -12.60 -14.00 4.29
N GLN A 203 -11.57 -14.75 3.95
CA GLN A 203 -10.80 -14.57 2.72
C GLN A 203 -11.72 -14.34 1.53
N HIS A 204 -11.48 -13.25 0.78
CA HIS A 204 -12.25 -12.91 -0.40
C HIS A 204 -11.93 -13.87 -1.56
N PRO A 205 -12.92 -14.32 -2.34
CA PRO A 205 -12.68 -15.22 -3.47
C PRO A 205 -11.94 -14.58 -4.67
N GLY A 206 -11.89 -13.25 -4.73
CA GLY A 206 -11.07 -12.44 -5.65
C GLY A 206 -9.87 -11.85 -4.92
N ASN A 207 -9.39 -10.70 -5.38
CA ASN A 207 -8.12 -10.10 -4.98
C ASN A 207 -8.18 -9.12 -3.78
N TYR A 208 -9.34 -8.95 -3.15
CA TYR A 208 -9.51 -8.07 -1.98
C TYR A 208 -9.02 -8.74 -0.68
N ASN A 209 -7.77 -9.17 -0.69
CA ASN A 209 -7.13 -9.79 0.46
C ASN A 209 -5.82 -9.09 0.78
N ALA A 210 -5.65 -8.62 2.01
CA ALA A 210 -4.43 -8.00 2.51
C ALA A 210 -3.59 -9.04 3.27
N PRO A 211 -2.36 -9.33 2.86
CA PRO A 211 -1.46 -10.17 3.64
C PRO A 211 -1.24 -9.62 5.05
N PHE A 212 -0.91 -10.49 6.00
CA PHE A 212 -0.66 -10.09 7.40
C PHE A 212 0.33 -8.93 7.55
N ALA A 213 1.35 -8.88 6.69
CA ALA A 213 2.34 -7.79 6.68
C ALA A 213 1.69 -6.42 6.40
N VAL A 214 0.68 -6.37 5.51
CA VAL A 214 -0.09 -5.15 5.20
C VAL A 214 -0.95 -4.76 6.40
N SER A 215 -1.67 -5.69 7.00
CA SER A 215 -2.49 -5.45 8.20
C SER A 215 -1.66 -4.88 9.34
N ARG A 216 -0.46 -5.44 9.55
CA ARG A 216 0.50 -4.93 10.53
C ARG A 216 1.02 -3.53 10.20
N ALA A 217 1.30 -3.27 8.93
CA ALA A 217 1.74 -1.95 8.46
C ALA A 217 0.66 -0.87 8.65
N VAL A 218 -0.61 -1.20 8.47
CA VAL A 218 -1.76 -0.32 8.75
C VAL A 218 -1.77 0.10 10.22
N VAL A 219 -1.64 -0.84 11.15
CA VAL A 219 -1.62 -0.53 12.58
C VAL A 219 -0.41 0.34 12.92
N LEU A 220 0.76 0.01 12.40
CA LEU A 220 1.98 0.81 12.56
C LEU A 220 1.77 2.25 12.07
N TYR A 221 1.21 2.41 10.88
CA TYR A 221 0.96 3.72 10.28
C TYR A 221 0.01 4.56 11.13
N VAL A 222 -1.15 4.01 11.52
CA VAL A 222 -2.17 4.76 12.27
C VAL A 222 -1.65 5.20 13.64
N PHE A 223 -0.99 4.32 14.39
CA PHE A 223 -0.43 4.70 15.68
C PHE A 223 0.73 5.68 15.55
N ARG A 224 1.60 5.50 14.54
CA ARG A 224 2.69 6.45 14.25
C ARG A 224 2.16 7.84 13.88
N MET A 225 1.08 7.91 13.09
CA MET A 225 0.43 9.17 12.72
C MET A 225 -0.02 9.96 13.96
N MET A 226 -0.57 9.29 14.97
CA MET A 226 -1.06 9.92 16.20
C MET A 226 0.06 10.45 17.11
N VAL A 227 1.31 10.04 16.94
CA VAL A 227 2.42 10.50 17.80
C VAL A 227 2.64 12.01 17.71
N GLY A 228 2.34 12.65 16.58
CA GLY A 228 2.44 14.11 16.41
C GLY A 228 3.87 14.69 16.56
N LYS A 229 4.90 13.84 16.70
CA LYS A 229 6.31 14.21 16.81
C LYS A 229 7.11 13.63 15.65
N ASN A 230 8.21 14.28 15.32
CA ASN A 230 9.13 13.78 14.30
C ASN A 230 10.02 12.67 14.88
N ILE A 231 9.52 11.43 14.88
CA ILE A 231 10.29 10.23 15.23
C ILE A 231 10.45 9.34 13.97
N PRO A 232 11.56 8.60 13.84
CA PRO A 232 11.70 7.62 12.78
C PRO A 232 10.62 6.53 12.88
N LEU A 233 10.06 6.14 11.72
CA LEU A 233 9.18 4.97 11.66
C LEU A 233 10.03 3.71 11.86
N ASN A 234 9.73 2.94 12.91
CA ASN A 234 10.45 1.72 13.23
C ASN A 234 9.59 0.76 14.04
N GLU A 235 10.09 -0.45 14.25
CA GLU A 235 9.43 -1.54 14.99
C GLU A 235 9.08 -1.18 16.43
N GLY A 236 9.79 -0.23 17.05
CA GLY A 236 9.49 0.26 18.40
C GLY A 236 8.06 0.79 18.54
N CYS A 237 7.49 1.36 17.46
CA CYS A 237 6.09 1.79 17.48
C CYS A 237 5.10 0.65 17.72
N LEU A 238 5.45 -0.59 17.38
CA LEU A 238 4.59 -1.77 17.55
C LEU A 238 4.80 -2.50 18.88
N LYS A 239 5.88 -2.24 19.61
CA LYS A 239 6.16 -2.94 20.89
C LYS A 239 5.02 -2.85 21.92
N PRO A 240 4.30 -1.72 22.09
CA PRO A 240 3.18 -1.64 23.03
C PRO A 240 1.83 -2.12 22.43
N LEU A 241 1.84 -2.70 21.23
CA LEU A 241 0.63 -3.09 20.52
C LEU A 241 0.55 -4.61 20.33
N ASP A 242 -0.57 -5.19 20.76
CA ASP A 242 -0.95 -6.56 20.43
C ASP A 242 -1.89 -6.53 19.24
N ILE A 243 -1.55 -7.23 18.17
CA ILE A 243 -2.31 -7.22 16.92
C ILE A 243 -2.85 -8.62 16.67
N ILE A 244 -4.17 -8.77 16.67
CA ILE A 244 -4.87 -10.01 16.40
C ILE A 244 -5.53 -9.92 15.04
N VAL A 245 -5.08 -10.77 14.10
CA VAL A 245 -5.65 -10.88 12.75
C VAL A 245 -6.02 -12.35 12.52
N PRO A 246 -7.31 -12.69 12.39
CA PRO A 246 -7.73 -14.07 12.18
C PRO A 246 -7.11 -14.68 10.91
N GLU A 247 -6.64 -15.91 11.01
CA GLU A 247 -6.21 -16.68 9.86
C GLU A 247 -7.38 -16.92 8.89
N ASN A 248 -7.08 -17.03 7.60
CA ASN A 248 -8.07 -17.20 6.54
C ASN A 248 -9.13 -16.08 6.48
N SER A 249 -8.84 -14.92 7.05
CA SER A 249 -9.61 -13.70 6.83
C SER A 249 -9.06 -12.92 5.65
N MET A 250 -9.82 -11.95 5.14
CA MET A 250 -9.35 -11.03 4.09
C MET A 250 -8.16 -10.15 4.52
N LEU A 251 -7.80 -10.14 5.82
CA LEU A 251 -6.64 -9.43 6.36
C LEU A 251 -5.45 -10.36 6.69
N ASN A 252 -5.60 -11.65 6.45
CA ASN A 252 -4.56 -12.68 6.60
C ASN A 252 -4.92 -13.90 5.76
N PRO A 253 -4.91 -13.79 4.42
CA PRO A 253 -5.30 -14.85 3.52
C PRO A 253 -4.28 -15.97 3.47
N ALA A 254 -4.76 -17.17 3.16
CA ALA A 254 -3.91 -18.32 2.86
C ALA A 254 -3.59 -18.41 1.36
N TYR A 255 -2.44 -19.00 1.04
CA TYR A 255 -2.11 -19.38 -0.33
C TYR A 255 -3.23 -20.30 -0.91
N PRO A 256 -3.64 -20.12 -2.16
CA PRO A 256 -3.08 -19.25 -3.21
C PRO A 256 -3.94 -17.99 -3.51
N ALA A 257 -4.54 -17.38 -2.52
CA ALA A 257 -5.42 -16.22 -2.70
C ALA A 257 -4.76 -15.07 -3.46
N ALA A 258 -5.47 -14.45 -4.40
CA ALA A 258 -5.07 -13.21 -5.01
C ALA A 258 -5.07 -12.05 -4.01
N VAL A 259 -4.12 -11.10 -4.10
CA VAL A 259 -3.88 -10.09 -3.07
C VAL A 259 -3.62 -8.67 -3.61
N ILE A 260 -3.73 -8.43 -4.92
CA ILE A 260 -3.34 -7.14 -5.50
C ILE A 260 -4.12 -5.96 -4.91
N ALA A 261 -5.43 -6.10 -4.70
CA ALA A 261 -6.25 -5.07 -4.06
C ALA A 261 -5.99 -4.96 -2.55
N GLY A 262 -5.24 -5.86 -1.94
CA GLY A 262 -4.88 -5.83 -0.53
C GLY A 262 -4.01 -4.64 -0.16
N ASN A 263 -2.96 -4.40 -0.95
CA ASN A 263 -2.06 -3.26 -0.76
C ASN A 263 -2.72 -1.92 -1.09
N THR A 264 -3.64 -1.90 -2.04
CA THR A 264 -4.25 -0.68 -2.55
C THR A 264 -5.55 -0.34 -1.82
N GLU A 265 -6.57 -1.19 -1.91
CA GLU A 265 -7.91 -0.89 -1.43
C GLU A 265 -8.15 -1.37 0.00
N VAL A 266 -7.79 -2.63 0.32
CA VAL A 266 -8.02 -3.19 1.66
C VAL A 266 -7.17 -2.49 2.72
N SER A 267 -5.95 -2.05 2.39
CA SER A 267 -5.10 -1.28 3.30
C SER A 267 -5.71 0.06 3.67
N GLN A 268 -6.32 0.77 2.71
CA GLN A 268 -7.04 2.03 2.94
C GLN A 268 -8.29 1.80 3.81
N ALA A 269 -9.05 0.76 3.49
CA ALA A 269 -10.23 0.36 4.26
C ALA A 269 -9.88 0.02 5.71
N ALA A 270 -8.79 -0.74 5.93
CA ALA A 270 -8.30 -1.11 7.26
C ALA A 270 -7.81 0.11 8.07
N CYS A 271 -7.17 1.09 7.42
CA CYS A 271 -6.84 2.38 8.07
C CYS A 271 -8.10 3.11 8.53
N ASN A 272 -9.08 3.27 7.66
CA ASN A 272 -10.34 3.93 8.01
C ASN A 272 -11.11 3.15 9.10
N ALA A 273 -11.09 1.81 9.06
CA ALA A 273 -11.71 0.99 10.10
C ALA A 273 -11.07 1.23 11.47
N LEU A 274 -9.73 1.26 11.53
CA LEU A 274 -9.00 1.52 12.77
C LEU A 274 -9.21 2.97 13.26
N ILE A 275 -9.20 3.94 12.37
CA ILE A 275 -9.51 5.35 12.65
C ILE A 275 -10.94 5.50 13.22
N GLY A 276 -11.90 4.77 12.62
CA GLY A 276 -13.28 4.72 13.12
C GLY A 276 -13.38 4.11 14.52
N ALA A 277 -12.64 3.03 14.80
CA ALA A 277 -12.58 2.41 16.13
C ALA A 277 -11.92 3.32 17.18
N LEU A 278 -10.92 4.09 16.79
CA LEU A 278 -10.25 5.09 17.62
C LEU A 278 -11.13 6.34 17.84
N GLY A 279 -12.08 6.62 16.96
CA GLY A 279 -12.96 7.78 17.05
C GLY A 279 -12.23 9.13 16.94
N ILE A 280 -11.13 9.18 16.19
CA ILE A 280 -10.24 10.36 16.10
C ILE A 280 -10.52 11.27 14.90
N MET A 281 -11.12 10.75 13.84
CA MET A 281 -11.54 11.50 12.66
C MET A 281 -12.58 10.71 11.84
N ALA A 282 -13.23 11.37 10.92
CA ALA A 282 -14.11 10.76 9.93
C ALA A 282 -13.33 10.01 8.85
N GLY A 283 -14.01 9.18 8.06
CA GLY A 283 -13.41 8.42 6.98
C GLY A 283 -12.83 9.32 5.88
N SER A 284 -11.61 9.05 5.49
CA SER A 284 -11.02 9.61 4.26
C SER A 284 -11.55 8.87 3.04
N GLN A 285 -11.16 9.28 1.83
CA GLN A 285 -11.60 8.69 0.55
C GLN A 285 -11.60 7.15 0.51
N GLY A 286 -10.78 6.46 1.30
CA GLY A 286 -10.81 5.02 1.53
C GLY A 286 -10.46 4.14 0.32
N THR A 287 -9.82 4.72 -0.68
CA THR A 287 -9.43 4.08 -1.93
C THR A 287 -8.21 4.80 -2.50
N MET A 288 -7.36 4.10 -3.24
CA MET A 288 -6.28 4.74 -4.00
C MET A 288 -6.76 5.27 -5.36
N ASN A 289 -7.99 4.93 -5.76
CA ASN A 289 -8.52 5.26 -7.09
C ASN A 289 -7.53 4.88 -8.17
N ASN A 290 -7.15 3.60 -8.20
CA ASN A 290 -6.16 3.08 -9.14
C ASN A 290 -6.70 3.17 -10.56
N PHE A 291 -5.94 3.84 -11.41
CA PHE A 291 -6.25 4.10 -12.80
C PHE A 291 -5.10 3.61 -13.67
N ILE A 292 -5.32 2.50 -14.33
CA ILE A 292 -4.35 1.79 -15.17
C ILE A 292 -4.85 1.84 -16.60
N TRP A 293 -3.96 2.13 -17.55
CA TRP A 293 -4.32 2.15 -18.94
C TRP A 293 -3.10 1.91 -19.83
N GLY A 294 -3.34 1.38 -21.00
CA GLY A 294 -2.28 1.08 -21.97
C GLY A 294 -2.73 0.18 -23.10
N ASN A 295 -1.77 -0.29 -23.86
CA ASN A 295 -1.93 -1.26 -24.95
C ASN A 295 -0.68 -2.16 -25.04
N ALA A 296 -0.44 -2.77 -26.21
CA ALA A 296 0.72 -3.63 -26.41
C ALA A 296 2.08 -2.88 -26.42
N GLU A 297 2.07 -1.56 -26.61
CA GLU A 297 3.29 -0.75 -26.76
C GLU A 297 3.69 -0.02 -25.49
N PHE A 298 2.71 0.39 -24.68
CA PHE A 298 2.94 1.15 -23.46
C PHE A 298 1.88 0.89 -22.41
N GLN A 299 2.22 1.25 -21.16
CA GLN A 299 1.28 1.25 -20.06
C GLN A 299 1.58 2.39 -19.09
N ASN A 300 0.55 2.86 -18.39
CA ASN A 300 0.66 3.82 -17.31
C ASN A 300 -0.24 3.44 -16.12
N TYR A 301 0.22 3.74 -14.92
CA TYR A 301 -0.52 3.56 -13.67
C TYR A 301 -0.47 4.84 -12.86
N GLU A 302 -1.63 5.29 -12.41
CA GLU A 302 -1.78 6.44 -11.52
C GLU A 302 -2.72 6.10 -10.36
N THR A 303 -2.52 6.76 -9.23
CA THR A 303 -3.49 6.84 -8.14
C THR A 303 -4.03 8.27 -8.08
N ILE A 304 -5.35 8.41 -7.99
CA ILE A 304 -5.98 9.74 -8.01
C ILE A 304 -6.41 10.13 -6.59
N ALA A 305 -5.91 11.28 -6.14
CA ALA A 305 -6.19 11.81 -4.81
C ALA A 305 -7.68 12.11 -4.61
N GLY A 306 -8.17 11.96 -3.38
CA GLY A 306 -9.53 12.31 -2.98
C GLY A 306 -9.58 13.19 -1.73
N GLY A 307 -10.73 13.24 -1.05
CA GLY A 307 -10.88 14.03 0.16
C GLY A 307 -10.43 13.28 1.41
N THR A 308 -9.80 13.98 2.38
CA THR A 308 -9.57 13.41 3.72
C THR A 308 -10.79 13.59 4.59
N GLY A 309 -10.96 12.72 5.60
CA GLY A 309 -11.91 12.95 6.67
C GLY A 309 -11.56 14.19 7.50
N ALA A 310 -12.57 14.83 8.09
CA ALA A 310 -12.42 15.86 9.10
C ALA A 310 -12.25 15.24 10.49
N GLY A 311 -11.77 16.04 11.43
CA GLY A 311 -11.61 15.62 12.83
C GLY A 311 -11.88 16.76 13.80
N PRO A 312 -11.71 16.53 15.11
CA PRO A 312 -11.96 17.55 16.10
C PRO A 312 -10.97 18.72 15.96
N GLY A 313 -11.46 19.87 15.51
CA GLY A 313 -10.66 21.08 15.36
C GLY A 313 -10.03 21.28 13.98
N PHE A 314 -10.33 20.45 12.98
CA PHE A 314 -9.80 20.63 11.63
C PHE A 314 -10.75 20.13 10.53
N ASP A 315 -10.77 20.86 9.43
CA ASP A 315 -11.41 20.42 8.19
C ASP A 315 -10.57 19.37 7.45
N GLY A 316 -11.23 18.52 6.67
CA GLY A 316 -10.54 17.63 5.73
C GLY A 316 -9.87 18.41 4.60
N CYS A 317 -8.75 17.90 4.13
CA CYS A 317 -8.02 18.45 3.00
C CYS A 317 -8.59 17.97 1.66
N ASP A 318 -8.64 18.89 0.69
CA ASP A 318 -9.14 18.59 -0.65
C ASP A 318 -8.05 17.91 -1.51
N ALA A 319 -8.43 16.91 -2.27
CA ALA A 319 -7.60 16.26 -3.32
C ALA A 319 -6.16 15.93 -2.87
N VAL A 320 -6.02 15.21 -1.75
CA VAL A 320 -4.71 14.75 -1.24
C VAL A 320 -4.66 13.23 -1.14
N GLN A 321 -3.48 12.66 -1.30
CA GLN A 321 -3.24 11.24 -1.04
C GLN A 321 -3.31 10.97 0.47
N THR A 322 -3.96 9.87 0.84
CA THR A 322 -4.20 9.51 2.25
C THR A 322 -3.62 8.15 2.61
N HIS A 323 -3.34 7.97 3.90
CA HIS A 323 -3.00 6.70 4.55
C HIS A 323 -1.85 5.95 3.85
N MET A 324 -2.15 4.79 3.26
CA MET A 324 -1.15 3.89 2.68
C MET A 324 -0.72 4.28 1.25
N THR A 325 -1.28 5.35 0.69
CA THR A 325 -0.91 5.84 -0.65
C THR A 325 0.43 6.57 -0.59
N ASN A 326 1.40 6.10 -1.35
CA ASN A 326 2.76 6.65 -1.42
C ASN A 326 3.20 7.04 -2.84
N THR A 327 2.25 7.14 -3.76
CA THR A 327 2.49 7.47 -5.16
C THR A 327 2.28 8.96 -5.45
N LYS A 328 2.82 9.42 -6.57
CA LYS A 328 2.59 10.75 -7.13
C LYS A 328 2.01 10.59 -8.53
N MET A 329 1.17 11.55 -8.92
CA MET A 329 0.72 11.66 -10.32
C MET A 329 1.85 12.18 -11.19
N THR A 330 1.86 11.73 -12.46
CA THR A 330 2.75 12.31 -13.46
C THR A 330 2.25 13.72 -13.81
N ASP A 331 3.19 14.64 -13.93
CA ASP A 331 2.90 15.99 -14.44
C ASP A 331 2.24 15.92 -15.83
N PRO A 332 1.17 16.69 -16.10
CA PRO A 332 0.43 16.61 -17.37
C PRO A 332 1.30 16.81 -18.60
N GLU A 333 2.25 17.72 -18.58
CA GLU A 333 3.15 17.99 -19.74
C GLU A 333 4.06 16.79 -19.99
N ILE A 334 4.55 16.14 -18.94
CA ILE A 334 5.34 14.91 -19.05
C ILE A 334 4.47 13.75 -19.55
N LEU A 335 3.26 13.61 -19.00
CA LEU A 335 2.32 12.56 -19.40
C LEU A 335 2.00 12.63 -20.90
N GLU A 336 1.61 13.82 -21.38
CA GLU A 336 1.27 14.07 -22.78
C GLU A 336 2.48 13.96 -23.72
N SER A 337 3.71 14.21 -23.23
CA SER A 337 4.92 14.02 -24.02
C SER A 337 5.33 12.55 -24.16
N ARG A 338 4.97 11.72 -23.18
CA ARG A 338 5.34 10.28 -23.16
C ARG A 338 4.33 9.38 -23.83
N PHE A 339 3.07 9.74 -23.75
CA PHE A 339 1.96 8.89 -24.17
C PHE A 339 1.01 9.63 -25.11
N PRO A 340 0.33 8.95 -26.02
CA PRO A 340 -0.67 9.54 -26.90
C PRO A 340 -1.98 9.82 -26.15
N VAL A 341 -1.93 10.75 -25.20
CA VAL A 341 -3.05 11.17 -24.37
C VAL A 341 -3.14 12.69 -24.27
N ARG A 342 -4.28 13.20 -23.83
CA ARG A 342 -4.49 14.60 -23.51
C ARG A 342 -5.30 14.75 -22.24
N LEU A 343 -4.76 15.49 -21.26
CA LEU A 343 -5.51 15.83 -20.05
C LEU A 343 -6.59 16.88 -20.38
N ARG A 344 -7.86 16.47 -20.31
CA ARG A 344 -9.01 17.37 -20.55
C ARG A 344 -9.36 18.23 -19.36
N SER A 345 -9.27 17.64 -18.14
CA SER A 345 -9.42 18.38 -16.89
C SER A 345 -8.82 17.65 -15.71
N PHE A 346 -8.30 18.42 -14.77
CA PHE A 346 -7.97 17.99 -13.41
C PHE A 346 -8.35 19.10 -12.46
N ALA A 347 -9.36 18.87 -11.59
CA ALA A 347 -9.93 19.89 -10.74
C ALA A 347 -10.44 19.31 -9.41
N ILE A 348 -10.60 20.17 -8.41
CA ILE A 348 -11.28 19.80 -7.16
C ILE A 348 -12.76 19.57 -7.43
N ARG A 349 -13.28 18.41 -7.02
CA ARG A 349 -14.70 18.04 -7.08
C ARG A 349 -15.46 18.73 -5.94
N ARG A 350 -15.77 20.01 -6.11
CA ARG A 350 -16.46 20.81 -5.08
C ARG A 350 -17.81 20.19 -4.68
N GLY A 351 -18.13 20.26 -3.38
CA GLY A 351 -19.38 19.71 -2.83
C GLY A 351 -19.34 18.21 -2.53
N SER A 352 -18.20 17.52 -2.74
CA SER A 352 -18.07 16.10 -2.44
C SER A 352 -17.66 15.78 -1.00
N GLY A 353 -17.14 16.75 -0.24
CA GLY A 353 -16.82 16.57 1.18
C GLY A 353 -18.08 16.55 2.04
N GLY A 354 -18.12 15.69 3.07
CA GLY A 354 -19.23 15.59 4.03
C GLY A 354 -19.40 16.85 4.86
N ALA A 355 -20.63 17.24 5.13
CA ALA A 355 -20.97 18.40 5.97
C ALA A 355 -20.73 18.09 7.46
N GLY A 356 -20.49 19.11 8.27
CA GLY A 356 -20.32 19.02 9.72
C GLY A 356 -19.82 20.32 10.29
N ALA A 357 -19.61 20.37 11.61
CA ALA A 357 -18.91 21.49 12.24
C ALA A 357 -17.50 21.67 11.64
N TYR A 358 -16.91 20.57 11.23
CA TYR A 358 -15.71 20.54 10.39
C TYR A 358 -16.01 19.75 9.12
N ARG A 359 -15.77 20.36 7.95
CA ARG A 359 -16.10 19.82 6.63
C ARG A 359 -15.10 18.75 6.21
N GLY A 360 -15.57 17.64 5.66
CA GLY A 360 -14.73 16.68 4.95
C GLY A 360 -14.07 17.31 3.70
N GLY A 361 -12.90 16.82 3.32
CA GLY A 361 -12.18 17.27 2.15
C GLY A 361 -12.91 16.89 0.85
N HIS A 362 -12.76 17.70 -0.17
CA HIS A 362 -13.30 17.41 -1.50
C HIS A 362 -12.42 16.45 -2.28
N GLY A 363 -13.02 15.60 -3.08
CA GLY A 363 -12.33 14.75 -4.06
C GLY A 363 -11.79 15.54 -5.25
N ALA A 364 -11.27 14.82 -6.21
CA ALA A 364 -10.79 15.34 -7.50
C ALA A 364 -11.67 14.83 -8.65
N LEU A 365 -11.66 15.58 -9.73
CA LEU A 365 -12.20 15.20 -11.04
C LEU A 365 -11.04 15.14 -12.02
N ARG A 366 -10.78 13.99 -12.65
CA ARG A 366 -9.78 13.80 -13.70
C ARG A 366 -10.44 13.28 -14.95
N ARG A 367 -10.18 13.91 -16.11
CA ARG A 367 -10.64 13.46 -17.42
C ARG A 367 -9.46 13.40 -18.37
N LEU A 368 -9.21 12.21 -18.92
CA LEU A 368 -8.10 11.93 -19.83
C LEU A 368 -8.63 11.44 -21.18
N GLU A 369 -8.25 12.10 -22.26
CA GLU A 369 -8.54 11.68 -23.62
C GLU A 369 -7.42 10.78 -24.13
N PHE A 370 -7.78 9.68 -24.77
CA PHE A 370 -6.85 8.75 -25.42
C PHE A 370 -6.81 9.03 -26.92
N LEU A 371 -5.63 9.26 -27.47
CA LEU A 371 -5.42 9.53 -28.89
C LEU A 371 -5.15 8.26 -29.71
N THR A 372 -5.13 7.11 -29.05
CA THR A 372 -5.00 5.76 -29.64
C THR A 372 -5.88 4.80 -28.86
N ASP A 373 -6.08 3.59 -29.40
CA ASP A 373 -6.82 2.54 -28.70
C ASP A 373 -6.07 2.08 -27.46
N VAL A 374 -6.80 1.94 -26.35
CA VAL A 374 -6.26 1.49 -25.06
C VAL A 374 -7.26 0.61 -24.33
N THR A 375 -6.76 -0.25 -23.47
CA THR A 375 -7.54 -0.87 -22.41
C THR A 375 -7.37 -0.07 -21.12
N VAL A 376 -8.47 0.28 -20.46
CA VAL A 376 -8.49 0.95 -19.16
C VAL A 376 -8.97 -0.02 -18.10
N THR A 377 -8.23 -0.10 -17.01
CA THR A 377 -8.57 -0.90 -15.83
C THR A 377 -8.64 0.00 -14.60
N THR A 378 -9.66 -0.17 -13.77
CA THR A 378 -9.80 0.52 -12.49
C THR A 378 -9.88 -0.47 -11.32
N LEU A 379 -9.27 -0.08 -10.20
CA LEU A 379 -9.41 -0.73 -8.90
C LEU A 379 -9.71 0.36 -7.87
N CYS A 380 -10.99 0.53 -7.59
CA CYS A 380 -11.48 1.64 -6.78
C CYS A 380 -12.59 1.17 -5.83
N SER A 381 -12.60 1.73 -4.63
CA SER A 381 -13.69 1.55 -3.64
C SER A 381 -14.49 2.84 -3.47
N HIS A 382 -15.50 2.80 -2.60
CA HIS A 382 -16.41 3.93 -2.34
C HIS A 382 -17.15 4.43 -3.59
N ARG A 383 -17.61 3.49 -4.40
CA ARG A 383 -18.50 3.77 -5.53
C ARG A 383 -19.97 3.60 -5.16
N THR A 384 -20.26 2.81 -4.10
CA THR A 384 -21.62 2.56 -3.59
C THR A 384 -21.78 2.97 -2.14
N ILE A 385 -20.77 2.70 -1.31
CA ILE A 385 -20.78 3.04 0.12
C ILE A 385 -19.96 4.32 0.33
N PRO A 386 -20.54 5.42 0.83
CA PRO A 386 -19.82 6.67 1.01
C PRO A 386 -18.80 6.60 2.18
N PRO A 387 -17.70 7.37 2.15
CA PRO A 387 -16.84 7.58 3.31
C PRO A 387 -17.64 8.12 4.51
N PHE A 388 -17.50 7.47 5.67
CA PHE A 388 -18.32 7.78 6.84
C PHE A 388 -18.01 9.14 7.46
N GLY A 389 -19.05 9.84 7.90
CA GLY A 389 -18.95 11.00 8.80
C GLY A 389 -18.82 10.54 10.25
N ALA A 390 -18.31 11.40 11.13
CA ALA A 390 -18.11 11.07 12.53
C ALA A 390 -18.63 12.15 13.47
N ALA A 391 -18.95 11.79 14.72
CA ALA A 391 -19.45 12.68 15.77
C ALA A 391 -20.68 13.53 15.34
N GLY A 392 -21.54 12.98 14.46
CA GLY A 392 -22.72 13.69 13.92
C GLY A 392 -22.47 14.41 12.59
N GLY A 393 -21.27 14.37 12.04
CA GLY A 393 -20.97 14.86 10.70
C GLY A 393 -21.51 13.97 9.59
N GLY A 394 -21.73 14.52 8.41
CA GLY A 394 -22.25 13.82 7.22
C GLY A 394 -21.19 13.00 6.50
N ALA A 395 -21.64 12.00 5.75
CA ALA A 395 -20.76 11.21 4.88
C ALA A 395 -20.23 12.06 3.70
N GLY A 396 -19.06 11.70 3.18
CA GLY A 396 -18.55 12.22 1.91
C GLY A 396 -19.33 11.64 0.72
N ALA A 397 -19.23 12.28 -0.45
CA ALA A 397 -19.83 11.73 -1.67
C ALA A 397 -19.04 10.52 -2.16
N THR A 398 -19.71 9.54 -2.74
CA THR A 398 -19.09 8.39 -3.43
C THR A 398 -18.35 8.85 -4.69
N GLY A 399 -17.36 8.06 -5.12
CA GLY A 399 -16.68 8.25 -6.40
C GLY A 399 -17.51 7.74 -7.59
N GLU A 400 -17.10 8.13 -8.79
CA GLU A 400 -17.73 7.73 -10.06
C GLU A 400 -16.66 7.49 -11.11
N ASN A 401 -16.85 6.47 -11.96
CA ASN A 401 -16.02 6.18 -13.12
C ASN A 401 -16.89 6.12 -14.36
N TRP A 402 -16.43 6.70 -15.49
CA TRP A 402 -17.16 6.64 -16.76
C TRP A 402 -16.23 6.79 -17.95
N ALA A 403 -16.70 6.34 -19.11
CA ALA A 403 -16.07 6.61 -20.40
C ALA A 403 -17.03 7.38 -21.30
N GLU A 404 -16.50 8.35 -22.06
CA GLU A 404 -17.18 9.08 -23.13
C GLU A 404 -16.60 8.58 -24.46
N LEU A 405 -17.40 7.91 -25.24
CA LEU A 405 -16.97 7.35 -26.52
C LEU A 405 -16.98 8.40 -27.64
N PRO A 406 -16.23 8.20 -28.75
CA PRO A 406 -16.17 9.17 -29.84
C PRO A 406 -17.51 9.45 -30.51
N ASP A 407 -18.49 8.53 -30.42
CA ASP A 407 -19.85 8.69 -30.92
C ASP A 407 -20.78 9.46 -29.95
N GLY A 408 -20.25 9.94 -28.80
CA GLY A 408 -20.98 10.70 -27.80
C GLY A 408 -21.70 9.85 -26.74
N ARG A 409 -21.66 8.53 -26.82
CA ARG A 409 -22.21 7.65 -25.77
C ARG A 409 -21.36 7.74 -24.51
N GLN A 410 -22.03 7.74 -23.36
CA GLN A 410 -21.40 7.60 -22.06
C GLN A 410 -21.64 6.18 -21.52
N VAL A 411 -20.59 5.58 -20.97
CA VAL A 411 -20.60 4.27 -20.31
C VAL A 411 -20.22 4.46 -18.87
N ALA A 412 -21.11 4.17 -17.93
CA ALA A 412 -20.79 4.14 -16.51
C ALA A 412 -20.04 2.86 -16.18
N LEU A 413 -19.00 2.97 -15.35
CA LEU A 413 -18.19 1.83 -14.92
C LEU A 413 -18.30 1.63 -13.40
N GLN A 414 -18.09 0.39 -12.98
CA GLN A 414 -17.99 0.03 -11.57
C GLN A 414 -16.64 0.47 -10.97
N GLY A 415 -16.45 0.23 -9.68
CA GLY A 415 -15.17 0.48 -9.02
C GLY A 415 -14.04 -0.35 -9.60
N ASN A 416 -14.29 -1.64 -9.81
CA ASN A 416 -13.36 -2.60 -10.41
C ASN A 416 -13.90 -3.01 -11.76
N ASP A 417 -13.33 -2.46 -12.80
CA ASP A 417 -13.84 -2.67 -14.15
C ASP A 417 -12.70 -2.57 -15.17
N GLU A 418 -12.92 -3.16 -16.34
CA GLU A 418 -12.01 -3.10 -17.46
C GLU A 418 -12.81 -2.77 -18.73
N ILE A 419 -12.30 -1.86 -19.55
CA ILE A 419 -12.96 -1.44 -20.79
C ILE A 419 -11.93 -1.14 -21.87
N ASP A 420 -12.20 -1.64 -23.08
CA ASP A 420 -11.46 -1.26 -24.27
C ASP A 420 -12.04 0.04 -24.84
N LEU A 421 -11.21 1.04 -25.00
CA LEU A 421 -11.56 2.37 -25.48
C LEU A 421 -10.89 2.67 -26.82
N PRO A 422 -11.67 2.98 -27.88
CA PRO A 422 -11.09 3.44 -29.14
C PRO A 422 -10.50 4.85 -29.01
N ALA A 423 -9.59 5.18 -29.94
CA ALA A 423 -9.01 6.51 -30.06
C ALA A 423 -10.09 7.61 -30.07
N GLY A 424 -9.86 8.71 -29.39
CA GLY A 424 -10.82 9.81 -29.19
C GLY A 424 -11.77 9.64 -28.02
N SER A 425 -11.72 8.50 -27.28
CA SER A 425 -12.48 8.33 -26.04
C SER A 425 -11.89 9.15 -24.89
N ILE A 426 -12.76 9.60 -23.98
CA ILE A 426 -12.36 10.26 -22.73
C ILE A 426 -12.74 9.36 -21.57
N PHE A 427 -11.79 9.04 -20.71
CA PHE A 427 -12.09 8.41 -19.43
C PHE A 427 -12.18 9.46 -18.33
N GLY A 428 -13.27 9.42 -17.57
CA GLY A 428 -13.54 10.29 -16.45
C GLY A 428 -13.52 9.53 -15.12
N LEU A 429 -12.88 10.11 -14.10
CA LEU A 429 -12.83 9.60 -12.76
C LEU A 429 -13.07 10.74 -11.78
N ALA A 430 -14.14 10.64 -10.99
CA ALA A 430 -14.47 11.53 -9.89
C ALA A 430 -14.20 10.78 -8.57
N THR A 431 -13.25 11.26 -7.77
CA THR A 431 -12.87 10.59 -6.54
C THR A 431 -13.82 10.91 -5.38
N PRO A 432 -13.91 10.03 -4.37
CA PRO A 432 -14.73 10.28 -3.19
C PRO A 432 -14.26 11.50 -2.40
N GLY A 433 -15.20 12.19 -1.75
CA GLY A 433 -14.90 13.15 -0.68
C GLY A 433 -14.66 12.45 0.65
N GLY A 434 -14.03 13.13 1.61
CA GLY A 434 -13.94 12.68 2.99
C GLY A 434 -15.21 12.97 3.80
N GLY A 435 -15.41 12.24 4.91
CA GLY A 435 -16.51 12.48 5.84
C GLY A 435 -16.32 13.76 6.67
N GLY A 436 -17.40 14.41 7.05
CA GLY A 436 -17.43 15.53 7.98
C GLY A 436 -17.37 15.08 9.44
N TRP A 437 -17.05 16.02 10.32
CA TRP A 437 -16.98 15.81 11.77
C TRP A 437 -17.87 16.78 12.53
N GLY A 438 -18.58 16.25 13.53
CA GLY A 438 -19.45 17.05 14.41
C GLY A 438 -20.78 17.45 13.77
N ALA A 439 -21.83 17.60 14.57
CA ALA A 439 -23.08 18.17 14.08
C ALA A 439 -22.84 19.61 13.65
N GLY A 440 -23.35 19.99 12.48
CA GLY A 440 -23.29 21.35 11.94
C GLY A 440 -24.43 22.23 12.43
#